data_ecbbb32aff99f9cfd5ac40c1abe64904
#
_entry.id   ecbbb32aff99f9cfd5ac40c1abe64904
#
_cell.length_a   1.000
_cell.length_b   1.000
_cell.length_c   1.000
_cell.angle_alpha   90.00
_cell.angle_beta   90.00
_cell.angle_gamma   90.00
#
_symmetry.space_group_name_H-M   'P 1'
#
loop_
_entity.id
_entity.type
_entity.pdbx_description
1 polymer ?
#
loop_
_entity_poly.entity_id
_entity_poly.type
_entity_poly.pdbx_seq_one_letter_code
_entity_poly.pdbx_strand_id
1 'polypeptide(L)'
;IEILARDTLDFKIADNSGRQPPLQTITGMGDLDTSSNAKQWPCNSLHLQPIISTDAGGFLCNELYYRTLQAIDDATPCIFLHLPPAEKCPNPEILVRQCVENMLESGPIDVAAAAIIKDDKFLVTRRSPGQKHSGLWEFPGGKCEQDESISECLNREILEELSLEVNVADRLGIWLSKLGDRTIRLHVHYCNPVSGTINLSVHDKMLWCDTREDLAWLGSNGEIADKITQVLDAK
;
A
#
# COMPACT_ATOMS: atom_id res chain seq x y z
N ILE A 1 -14.42 11.26 -10.69
CA ILE A 1 -13.37 10.34 -10.22
C ILE A 1 -13.90 8.93 -10.35
N GLU A 2 -13.25 8.12 -11.16
CA GLU A 2 -13.59 6.71 -11.29
C GLU A 2 -12.83 5.89 -10.24
N ILE A 3 -13.56 5.06 -9.52
CA ILE A 3 -13.00 4.19 -8.47
C ILE A 3 -13.08 2.70 -8.81
N LEU A 4 -13.67 2.35 -9.95
CA LEU A 4 -13.79 0.99 -10.45
C LEU A 4 -13.45 0.97 -11.94
N ALA A 5 -12.52 0.11 -12.34
CA ALA A 5 -12.27 -0.20 -13.74
C ALA A 5 -12.99 -1.52 -14.11
N ARG A 6 -13.84 -1.50 -15.10
CA ARG A 6 -14.65 -2.67 -15.50
C ARG A 6 -13.87 -3.57 -16.45
N ASP A 7 -13.92 -4.86 -16.22
CA ASP A 7 -13.38 -5.88 -17.14
C ASP A 7 -14.24 -6.04 -18.39
N THR A 8 -14.60 -4.91 -19.03
CA THR A 8 -15.53 -4.88 -20.16
C THR A 8 -15.10 -3.84 -21.18
N LEU A 9 -15.13 -4.22 -22.45
CA LEU A 9 -15.07 -3.31 -23.59
C LEU A 9 -16.44 -3.31 -24.29
N ASP A 10 -17.10 -2.16 -24.31
CA ASP A 10 -18.41 -1.93 -24.96
C ASP A 10 -18.36 -0.65 -25.78
N PHE A 11 -17.90 -0.76 -27.01
CA PHE A 11 -17.79 0.37 -27.92
C PHE A 11 -19.16 0.64 -28.56
N LYS A 12 -19.90 1.60 -28.01
CA LYS A 12 -21.23 2.01 -28.53
C LYS A 12 -21.14 2.85 -29.80
N ILE A 13 -19.94 3.32 -30.15
CA ILE A 13 -19.69 4.18 -31.31
C ILE A 13 -18.59 3.52 -32.15
N ALA A 14 -18.80 3.45 -33.47
CA ALA A 14 -17.80 2.95 -34.40
C ALA A 14 -16.55 3.88 -34.43
N ASP A 15 -15.39 3.31 -34.70
CA ASP A 15 -14.16 4.06 -34.95
C ASP A 15 -14.22 4.86 -36.27
N ASN A 16 -13.18 5.64 -36.57
CA ASN A 16 -13.10 6.42 -37.81
C ASN A 16 -13.12 5.58 -39.11
N SER A 17 -12.91 4.28 -39.02
CA SER A 17 -13.04 3.32 -40.12
C SER A 17 -14.43 2.65 -40.19
N GLY A 18 -15.33 3.03 -39.31
CA GLY A 18 -16.69 2.45 -39.21
C GLY A 18 -16.74 1.10 -38.50
N ARG A 19 -15.64 0.66 -37.85
CA ARG A 19 -15.59 -0.61 -37.13
C ARG A 19 -16.06 -0.43 -35.69
N GLN A 20 -17.00 -1.25 -35.27
CA GLN A 20 -17.46 -1.33 -33.89
C GLN A 20 -17.16 -2.73 -33.36
N PRO A 21 -16.15 -2.89 -32.50
CA PRO A 21 -15.87 -4.17 -31.88
C PRO A 21 -17.06 -4.67 -31.08
N PRO A 22 -17.31 -5.99 -31.03
CA PRO A 22 -18.34 -6.56 -30.18
C PRO A 22 -18.01 -6.38 -28.70
N LEU A 23 -19.05 -6.46 -27.85
CA LEU A 23 -18.88 -6.54 -26.41
C LEU A 23 -17.93 -7.69 -26.05
N GLN A 24 -16.91 -7.42 -25.28
CA GLN A 24 -15.92 -8.42 -24.83
C GLN A 24 -15.35 -8.04 -23.48
N THR A 25 -14.74 -9.00 -22.80
CA THR A 25 -13.94 -8.75 -21.60
C THR A 25 -12.51 -8.33 -21.99
N ILE A 26 -11.86 -7.54 -21.13
CA ILE A 26 -10.44 -7.16 -21.29
C ILE A 26 -9.56 -8.36 -20.98
N THR A 27 -9.79 -9.04 -19.86
CA THR A 27 -9.03 -10.20 -19.39
C THR A 27 -9.85 -11.39 -18.95
N GLY A 28 -11.12 -11.18 -18.57
CA GLY A 28 -11.97 -12.20 -17.96
C GLY A 28 -11.68 -12.44 -16.46
N MET A 29 -10.89 -11.59 -15.82
CA MET A 29 -10.53 -11.71 -14.39
C MET A 29 -11.45 -10.93 -13.45
N GLY A 30 -12.38 -10.15 -13.99
CA GLY A 30 -13.31 -9.31 -13.24
C GLY A 30 -12.86 -7.87 -13.10
N ASP A 31 -13.74 -7.06 -12.52
CA ASP A 31 -13.51 -5.62 -12.33
C ASP A 31 -12.40 -5.35 -11.31
N LEU A 32 -11.67 -4.24 -11.47
CA LEU A 32 -10.61 -3.81 -10.58
C LEU A 32 -10.99 -2.51 -9.85
N ASP A 33 -10.86 -2.52 -8.53
CA ASP A 33 -10.99 -1.33 -7.70
C ASP A 33 -9.79 -0.39 -7.87
N THR A 34 -10.02 0.91 -7.64
CA THR A 34 -8.92 1.88 -7.52
C THR A 34 -7.95 1.47 -6.41
N SER A 35 -6.66 1.62 -6.65
CA SER A 35 -5.62 1.43 -5.64
C SER A 35 -5.48 2.63 -4.68
N SER A 36 -6.26 3.72 -4.90
CA SER A 36 -6.28 4.89 -4.02
C SER A 36 -7.45 4.82 -3.02
N ASN A 37 -7.40 5.67 -1.99
CA ASN A 37 -8.50 5.84 -1.06
C ASN A 37 -9.51 6.93 -1.49
N ALA A 38 -9.63 7.20 -2.79
CA ALA A 38 -10.52 8.22 -3.36
C ALA A 38 -11.99 8.09 -2.89
N LYS A 39 -12.43 6.88 -2.53
CA LYS A 39 -13.74 6.61 -1.92
C LYS A 39 -14.00 7.43 -0.63
N GLN A 40 -12.93 7.83 0.07
CA GLN A 40 -12.97 8.53 1.37
C GLN A 40 -12.70 10.03 1.25
N TRP A 41 -12.46 10.54 0.04
CA TRP A 41 -12.13 11.94 -0.13
C TRP A 41 -13.33 12.85 0.16
N PRO A 42 -13.09 14.00 0.78
CA PRO A 42 -14.14 14.99 1.05
C PRO A 42 -14.49 15.76 -0.22
N CYS A 43 -15.09 15.08 -1.21
CA CYS A 43 -15.39 15.66 -2.52
C CYS A 43 -16.17 16.99 -2.47
N ASN A 44 -16.98 17.17 -1.43
CA ASN A 44 -17.74 18.43 -1.22
C ASN A 44 -16.84 19.64 -0.90
N SER A 45 -15.63 19.42 -0.43
CA SER A 45 -14.64 20.48 -0.16
C SER A 45 -13.72 20.77 -1.34
N LEU A 46 -13.77 19.97 -2.40
CA LEU A 46 -12.99 20.18 -3.62
C LEU A 46 -13.61 21.30 -4.47
N HIS A 47 -12.79 22.06 -5.14
CA HIS A 47 -13.18 23.24 -5.91
C HIS A 47 -14.34 23.00 -6.89
N LEU A 48 -14.34 21.87 -7.59
CA LEU A 48 -15.36 21.49 -8.58
C LEU A 48 -16.30 20.38 -8.07
N GLN A 49 -16.22 20.00 -6.80
CA GLN A 49 -17.05 18.95 -6.19
C GLN A 49 -17.17 17.71 -7.10
N PRO A 50 -16.09 17.01 -7.41
CA PRO A 50 -16.11 15.88 -8.34
C PRO A 50 -17.05 14.79 -7.83
N ILE A 51 -17.73 14.11 -8.76
CA ILE A 51 -18.56 12.95 -8.48
C ILE A 51 -17.66 11.73 -8.47
N ILE A 52 -17.80 10.88 -7.45
CA ILE A 52 -17.20 9.55 -7.42
C ILE A 52 -18.10 8.61 -8.22
N SER A 53 -17.53 7.89 -9.16
CA SER A 53 -18.22 6.97 -10.05
C SER A 53 -17.65 5.55 -9.93
N THR A 54 -18.51 4.57 -10.03
CA THR A 54 -18.17 3.15 -10.13
C THR A 54 -18.37 2.60 -11.55
N ASP A 55 -18.51 3.47 -12.54
CA ASP A 55 -18.75 3.08 -13.92
C ASP A 55 -17.94 3.95 -14.89
N ALA A 56 -16.72 3.56 -15.14
CA ALA A 56 -15.84 4.18 -16.15
C ALA A 56 -16.34 3.93 -17.60
N GLY A 57 -17.46 3.23 -17.77
CA GLY A 57 -18.00 2.83 -19.06
C GLY A 57 -17.21 1.65 -19.68
N GLY A 58 -17.43 1.38 -20.97
CA GLY A 58 -16.78 0.30 -21.72
C GLY A 58 -15.86 0.80 -22.85
N PHE A 59 -15.40 2.04 -22.80
CA PHE A 59 -14.57 2.67 -23.84
C PHE A 59 -13.07 2.57 -23.53
N LEU A 60 -12.26 3.14 -24.43
CA LEU A 60 -10.80 3.18 -24.31
C LEU A 60 -10.32 3.74 -22.96
N CYS A 61 -11.03 4.69 -22.37
CA CYS A 61 -10.72 5.24 -21.06
C CYS A 61 -10.75 4.16 -19.96
N ASN A 62 -11.79 3.33 -19.98
CA ASN A 62 -11.89 2.21 -19.05
C ASN A 62 -10.81 1.16 -19.30
N GLU A 63 -10.51 0.82 -20.57
CA GLU A 63 -9.44 -0.12 -20.89
C GLU A 63 -8.08 0.40 -20.41
N LEU A 64 -7.78 1.68 -20.65
CA LEU A 64 -6.55 2.30 -20.17
C LEU A 64 -6.45 2.22 -18.65
N TYR A 65 -7.52 2.59 -17.94
CA TYR A 65 -7.57 2.55 -16.49
C TYR A 65 -7.38 1.12 -15.95
N TYR A 66 -8.11 0.16 -16.53
CA TYR A 66 -8.01 -1.25 -16.17
C TYR A 66 -6.58 -1.79 -16.34
N ARG A 67 -5.97 -1.56 -17.52
CA ARG A 67 -4.61 -2.02 -17.80
C ARG A 67 -3.56 -1.30 -16.94
N THR A 68 -3.79 -0.03 -16.59
CA THR A 68 -2.94 0.68 -15.66
C THR A 68 -2.98 0.04 -14.28
N LEU A 69 -4.17 -0.25 -13.74
CA LEU A 69 -4.33 -0.93 -12.46
C LEU A 69 -3.70 -2.32 -12.41
N GLN A 70 -3.73 -3.05 -13.55
CA GLN A 70 -3.03 -4.33 -13.65
C GLN A 70 -1.50 -4.21 -13.68
N ALA A 71 -0.98 -3.12 -14.22
CA ALA A 71 0.46 -2.93 -14.44
C ALA A 71 1.19 -2.35 -13.22
N ILE A 72 0.47 -1.67 -12.33
CA ILE A 72 1.02 -1.11 -11.09
C ILE A 72 0.87 -2.12 -9.95
N ASP A 73 1.69 -1.98 -8.92
CA ASP A 73 1.49 -2.72 -7.68
C ASP A 73 0.32 -2.11 -6.86
N ASP A 74 -0.26 -2.91 -5.95
CA ASP A 74 -1.38 -2.49 -5.11
C ASP A 74 -1.02 -1.32 -4.17
N ALA A 75 0.26 -1.02 -4.02
CA ALA A 75 0.76 0.05 -3.18
C ALA A 75 0.81 1.40 -3.91
N THR A 76 0.79 1.39 -5.24
CA THR A 76 0.83 2.61 -6.06
C THR A 76 -0.58 3.20 -6.18
N PRO A 77 -0.86 4.40 -5.61
CA PRO A 77 -2.18 5.00 -5.73
C PRO A 77 -2.47 5.42 -7.17
N CYS A 78 -3.62 5.03 -7.67
CA CYS A 78 -4.07 5.34 -9.02
C CYS A 78 -5.55 5.68 -9.03
N ILE A 79 -5.91 6.74 -9.72
CA ILE A 79 -7.29 7.14 -10.00
C ILE A 79 -7.41 7.49 -11.47
N PHE A 80 -8.62 7.46 -11.97
CA PHE A 80 -8.94 7.97 -13.29
C PHE A 80 -9.88 9.18 -13.19
N LEU A 81 -9.54 10.27 -13.86
CA LEU A 81 -10.32 11.50 -13.85
C LEU A 81 -10.94 11.74 -15.22
N HIS A 82 -12.28 11.80 -15.28
CA HIS A 82 -12.98 12.38 -16.41
C HIS A 82 -13.13 13.88 -16.18
N LEU A 83 -12.51 14.68 -17.02
CA LEU A 83 -12.66 16.13 -17.00
C LEU A 83 -13.81 16.54 -17.96
N PRO A 84 -14.69 17.42 -17.54
CA PRO A 84 -15.72 17.97 -18.45
C PRO A 84 -15.06 18.84 -19.55
N PRO A 85 -15.79 19.14 -20.63
CA PRO A 85 -15.31 20.08 -21.64
C PRO A 85 -14.85 21.41 -21.04
N ALA A 86 -13.90 22.09 -21.69
CA ALA A 86 -13.25 23.30 -21.18
C ALA A 86 -14.25 24.41 -20.80
N GLU A 87 -15.37 24.52 -21.51
CA GLU A 87 -16.43 25.49 -21.20
C GLU A 87 -17.08 25.27 -19.82
N LYS A 88 -17.05 24.02 -19.32
CA LYS A 88 -17.62 23.65 -18.01
C LYS A 88 -16.55 23.50 -16.93
N CYS A 89 -15.28 23.48 -17.31
CA CYS A 89 -14.15 23.34 -16.40
C CYS A 89 -13.01 24.29 -16.87
N PRO A 90 -13.12 25.60 -16.66
CA PRO A 90 -12.16 26.58 -17.20
C PRO A 90 -10.76 26.46 -16.58
N ASN A 91 -10.64 25.87 -15.38
CA ASN A 91 -9.35 25.70 -14.69
C ASN A 91 -9.18 24.25 -14.23
N PRO A 92 -9.06 23.28 -15.15
CA PRO A 92 -8.97 21.85 -14.79
C PRO A 92 -7.72 21.53 -13.97
N GLU A 93 -6.66 22.32 -14.09
CA GLU A 93 -5.42 22.18 -13.34
C GLU A 93 -5.64 22.35 -11.81
N ILE A 94 -6.59 23.15 -11.39
CA ILE A 94 -6.94 23.31 -9.96
C ILE A 94 -7.53 22.01 -9.42
N LEU A 95 -8.47 21.42 -10.16
CA LEU A 95 -9.07 20.14 -9.78
C LEU A 95 -8.03 19.01 -9.76
N VAL A 96 -7.20 18.92 -10.80
CA VAL A 96 -6.15 17.89 -10.88
C VAL A 96 -5.18 18.05 -9.72
N ARG A 97 -4.74 19.28 -9.42
CA ARG A 97 -3.87 19.56 -8.26
C ARG A 97 -4.51 19.11 -6.96
N GLN A 98 -5.76 19.47 -6.70
CA GLN A 98 -6.48 19.06 -5.49
C GLN A 98 -6.61 17.53 -5.38
N CYS A 99 -6.87 16.84 -6.50
CA CYS A 99 -6.90 15.37 -6.51
C CYS A 99 -5.54 14.78 -6.17
N VAL A 100 -4.44 15.33 -6.71
CA VAL A 100 -3.08 14.90 -6.40
C VAL A 100 -2.74 15.17 -4.92
N GLU A 101 -3.04 16.37 -4.41
CA GLU A 101 -2.84 16.71 -3.00
C GLU A 101 -3.61 15.75 -2.08
N ASN A 102 -4.89 15.49 -2.36
CA ASN A 102 -5.68 14.51 -1.61
C ASN A 102 -5.10 13.07 -1.71
N MET A 103 -4.59 12.68 -2.87
CA MET A 103 -3.90 11.40 -3.04
C MET A 103 -2.67 11.30 -2.15
N LEU A 104 -1.87 12.35 -2.09
CA LEU A 104 -0.65 12.40 -1.26
C LEU A 104 -0.98 12.47 0.23
N GLU A 105 -1.95 13.31 0.63
CA GLU A 105 -2.35 13.48 2.03
C GLU A 105 -3.12 12.28 2.60
N SER A 106 -3.96 11.65 1.77
CA SER A 106 -4.80 10.52 2.16
C SER A 106 -4.28 9.18 1.65
N GLY A 107 -3.12 9.17 1.03
CA GLY A 107 -2.43 7.96 0.59
C GLY A 107 -2.15 6.99 1.74
N PRO A 108 -1.74 5.76 1.43
CA PRO A 108 -1.30 4.84 2.46
C PRO A 108 -0.19 5.47 3.31
N ILE A 109 -0.25 5.22 4.60
CA ILE A 109 0.86 5.57 5.49
C ILE A 109 1.98 4.57 5.21
N ASP A 110 3.14 5.07 4.79
CA ASP A 110 4.32 4.24 4.66
C ASP A 110 4.86 3.86 6.05
N VAL A 111 4.98 2.57 6.25
CA VAL A 111 5.56 1.97 7.46
C VAL A 111 6.65 1.02 7.00
N ALA A 112 7.81 1.12 7.60
CA ALA A 112 8.92 0.23 7.33
C ALA A 112 9.07 -0.80 8.46
N ALA A 113 9.31 -2.07 8.11
CA ALA A 113 9.52 -3.14 9.08
C ALA A 113 10.77 -3.96 8.73
N ALA A 114 11.51 -4.35 9.74
CA ALA A 114 12.77 -5.07 9.61
C ALA A 114 12.59 -6.57 9.79
N ALA A 115 12.90 -7.34 8.75
CA ALA A 115 13.11 -8.78 8.85
C ALA A 115 14.56 -9.05 9.28
N ILE A 116 14.81 -9.09 10.58
CA ILE A 116 16.13 -9.41 11.15
C ILE A 116 16.21 -10.92 11.34
N ILE A 117 17.14 -11.57 10.62
CA ILE A 117 17.29 -13.03 10.63
C ILE A 117 18.62 -13.42 11.26
N LYS A 118 18.58 -14.40 12.16
CA LYS A 118 19.74 -14.99 12.80
C LYS A 118 19.49 -16.47 13.10
N ASP A 119 20.42 -17.35 12.71
CA ASP A 119 20.36 -18.79 12.96
C ASP A 119 19.02 -19.40 12.51
N ASP A 120 18.59 -19.08 11.27
CA ASP A 120 17.32 -19.45 10.64
C ASP A 120 16.05 -19.05 11.45
N LYS A 121 16.18 -18.08 12.36
CA LYS A 121 15.09 -17.48 13.11
C LYS A 121 14.95 -16.01 12.77
N PHE A 122 13.73 -15.49 12.86
CA PHE A 122 13.46 -14.06 12.66
C PHE A 122 13.01 -13.40 13.96
N LEU A 123 13.41 -12.16 14.15
CA LEU A 123 13.10 -11.36 15.33
C LEU A 123 11.71 -10.74 15.20
N VAL A 124 10.88 -10.93 16.23
CA VAL A 124 9.60 -10.22 16.41
C VAL A 124 9.52 -9.60 17.80
N THR A 125 8.73 -8.55 17.92
CA THR A 125 8.54 -7.78 19.14
C THR A 125 7.06 -7.72 19.51
N ARG A 126 6.74 -7.57 20.80
CA ARG A 126 5.38 -7.45 21.30
C ARG A 126 5.13 -6.07 21.85
N ARG A 127 4.01 -5.48 21.44
CA ARG A 127 3.59 -4.14 21.87
C ARG A 127 3.29 -4.11 23.36
N SER A 128 3.88 -3.14 24.05
CA SER A 128 3.77 -2.98 25.52
C SER A 128 2.33 -2.71 25.98
N PRO A 129 1.99 -3.07 27.24
CA PRO A 129 0.77 -2.61 27.87
C PRO A 129 0.64 -1.08 27.84
N GLY A 130 -0.56 -0.59 27.56
CA GLY A 130 -0.83 0.85 27.45
C GLY A 130 -0.64 1.46 26.05
N GLN A 131 0.00 0.74 25.15
CA GLN A 131 0.06 1.13 23.74
C GLN A 131 -1.19 0.69 22.97
N LYS A 132 -1.47 1.37 21.85
CA LYS A 132 -2.48 0.92 20.88
C LYS A 132 -2.09 -0.48 20.38
N HIS A 133 -3.05 -1.41 20.32
CA HIS A 133 -2.84 -2.81 19.94
C HIS A 133 -1.90 -3.59 20.88
N SER A 134 -1.90 -3.25 22.16
CA SER A 134 -1.14 -3.92 23.21
C SER A 134 -1.26 -5.45 23.14
N GLY A 135 -0.15 -6.14 23.35
CA GLY A 135 -0.06 -7.59 23.37
C GLY A 135 0.04 -8.27 21.99
N LEU A 136 -0.16 -7.53 20.89
CA LEU A 136 0.05 -8.06 19.54
C LEU A 136 1.53 -8.07 19.17
N TRP A 137 1.91 -9.03 18.31
CA TRP A 137 3.25 -9.22 17.83
C TRP A 137 3.43 -8.59 16.44
N GLU A 138 4.59 -8.00 16.21
CA GLU A 138 4.94 -7.32 14.97
C GLU A 138 6.44 -7.46 14.65
N PHE A 139 6.81 -7.23 13.41
CA PHE A 139 8.20 -6.98 13.05
C PHE A 139 8.57 -5.58 13.54
N PRO A 140 9.78 -5.39 14.12
CA PRO A 140 10.22 -4.08 14.60
C PRO A 140 10.33 -3.09 13.45
N GLY A 141 9.98 -1.83 13.72
CA GLY A 141 9.94 -0.75 12.75
C GLY A 141 8.80 0.21 13.00
N GLY A 142 8.64 1.19 12.13
CA GLY A 142 7.67 2.24 12.36
C GLY A 142 7.29 3.06 11.13
N LYS A 143 6.58 4.14 11.39
CA LYS A 143 6.07 5.03 10.35
C LYS A 143 7.21 5.87 9.76
N CYS A 144 7.32 5.87 8.42
CA CYS A 144 8.25 6.77 7.75
C CYS A 144 7.80 8.23 7.91
N GLU A 145 8.76 9.11 8.19
CA GLU A 145 8.55 10.55 8.24
C GLU A 145 8.51 11.15 6.84
N GLN A 146 8.07 12.40 6.75
CA GLN A 146 8.04 13.09 5.47
C GLN A 146 9.47 13.22 4.93
N ASP A 147 9.65 12.94 3.63
CA ASP A 147 10.93 12.98 2.92
C ASP A 147 11.98 11.93 3.40
N GLU A 148 11.59 10.99 4.27
CA GLU A 148 12.44 9.91 4.73
C GLU A 148 12.36 8.70 3.78
N SER A 149 13.48 8.20 3.33
CA SER A 149 13.52 6.93 2.58
C SER A 149 13.23 5.74 3.51
N ILE A 150 12.79 4.62 2.94
CA ILE A 150 12.53 3.38 3.71
C ILE A 150 13.76 2.92 4.49
N SER A 151 14.96 3.06 3.91
CA SER A 151 16.21 2.69 4.59
C SER A 151 16.55 3.61 5.77
N GLU A 152 16.33 4.91 5.63
CA GLU A 152 16.52 5.88 6.72
C GLU A 152 15.52 5.62 7.85
N CYS A 153 14.24 5.41 7.50
CA CYS A 153 13.20 5.03 8.44
C CYS A 153 13.57 3.79 9.25
N LEU A 154 14.00 2.70 8.58
CA LEU A 154 14.41 1.48 9.27
C LEU A 154 15.61 1.71 10.19
N ASN A 155 16.63 2.41 9.73
CA ASN A 155 17.79 2.71 10.58
C ASN A 155 17.41 3.49 11.83
N ARG A 156 16.55 4.51 11.70
CA ARG A 156 16.04 5.30 12.82
C ARG A 156 15.20 4.46 13.78
N GLU A 157 14.16 3.79 13.27
CA GLU A 157 13.20 3.03 14.09
C GLU A 157 13.88 1.87 14.82
N ILE A 158 14.76 1.12 14.15
CA ILE A 158 15.48 -0.01 14.78
C ILE A 158 16.48 0.46 15.83
N LEU A 159 17.10 1.61 15.61
CA LEU A 159 17.95 2.23 16.63
C LEU A 159 17.14 2.69 17.85
N GLU A 160 15.99 3.34 17.64
CA GLU A 160 15.09 3.84 18.69
C GLU A 160 14.45 2.69 19.49
N GLU A 161 13.94 1.67 18.81
CA GLU A 161 13.17 0.59 19.43
C GLU A 161 14.04 -0.49 20.06
N LEU A 162 15.17 -0.81 19.42
CA LEU A 162 16.00 -1.97 19.78
C LEU A 162 17.45 -1.60 20.17
N SER A 163 17.85 -0.35 20.03
CA SER A 163 19.26 0.09 20.21
C SER A 163 20.25 -0.65 19.30
N LEU A 164 19.82 -1.03 18.10
CA LEU A 164 20.63 -1.68 17.09
C LEU A 164 20.90 -0.77 15.90
N GLU A 165 22.14 -0.79 15.42
CA GLU A 165 22.46 -0.30 14.08
C GLU A 165 22.33 -1.46 13.09
N VAL A 166 21.65 -1.22 11.97
CA VAL A 166 21.41 -2.25 10.95
C VAL A 166 21.87 -1.79 9.57
N ASN A 167 22.26 -2.75 8.76
CA ASN A 167 22.41 -2.56 7.32
C ASN A 167 21.16 -3.07 6.63
N VAL A 168 20.40 -2.16 6.00
CA VAL A 168 19.18 -2.47 5.27
C VAL A 168 19.57 -3.12 3.94
N ALA A 169 19.07 -4.33 3.72
CA ALA A 169 19.32 -5.14 2.54
C ALA A 169 18.09 -5.20 1.61
N ASP A 170 17.97 -6.25 0.82
CA ASP A 170 16.92 -6.42 -0.18
C ASP A 170 15.53 -6.37 0.43
N ARG A 171 14.58 -5.88 -0.36
CA ARG A 171 13.16 -5.85 0.02
C ARG A 171 12.58 -7.26 -0.04
N LEU A 172 11.98 -7.71 1.06
CA LEU A 172 11.20 -8.95 1.11
C LEU A 172 9.87 -8.80 0.37
N GLY A 173 9.19 -7.66 0.56
CA GLY A 173 7.90 -7.38 -0.06
C GLY A 173 7.23 -6.12 0.46
N ILE A 174 6.03 -5.88 -0.06
CA ILE A 174 5.13 -4.82 0.40
C ILE A 174 3.78 -5.45 0.72
N TRP A 175 3.20 -5.10 1.87
CA TRP A 175 1.86 -5.53 2.28
C TRP A 175 0.97 -4.33 2.51
N LEU A 176 -0.27 -4.43 2.07
CA LEU A 176 -1.31 -3.46 2.39
C LEU A 176 -2.13 -3.97 3.57
N SER A 177 -2.28 -3.16 4.59
CA SER A 177 -3.08 -3.48 5.76
C SER A 177 -3.99 -2.31 6.11
N LYS A 178 -5.22 -2.61 6.56
CA LYS A 178 -6.12 -1.58 7.08
C LYS A 178 -5.94 -1.41 8.57
N LEU A 179 -5.77 -0.16 9.00
CA LEU A 179 -5.72 0.22 10.41
C LEU A 179 -6.76 1.31 10.69
N GLY A 180 -7.96 0.91 11.07
CA GLY A 180 -9.13 1.78 11.11
C GLY A 180 -9.47 2.28 9.70
N ASP A 181 -9.60 3.60 9.53
CA ASP A 181 -9.93 4.23 8.25
C ASP A 181 -8.71 4.50 7.35
N ARG A 182 -7.50 4.17 7.82
CA ARG A 182 -6.25 4.39 7.09
C ARG A 182 -5.72 3.09 6.48
N THR A 183 -5.21 3.18 5.27
CA THR A 183 -4.42 2.11 4.68
C THR A 183 -2.96 2.30 5.07
N ILE A 184 -2.31 1.23 5.49
CA ILE A 184 -0.88 1.17 5.76
C ILE A 184 -0.22 0.39 4.63
N ARG A 185 0.84 0.93 4.08
CA ARG A 185 1.73 0.29 3.14
C ARG A 185 2.99 -0.12 3.89
N LEU A 186 3.07 -1.41 4.22
CA LEU A 186 4.14 -1.97 5.04
C LEU A 186 5.26 -2.48 4.14
N HIS A 187 6.36 -1.75 4.11
CA HIS A 187 7.60 -2.10 3.39
C HIS A 187 8.47 -2.96 4.27
N VAL A 188 8.71 -4.21 3.89
CA VAL A 188 9.52 -5.13 4.67
C VAL A 188 10.85 -5.37 3.98
N HIS A 189 11.93 -5.14 4.70
CA HIS A 189 13.30 -5.34 4.23
C HIS A 189 14.06 -6.29 5.14
N TYR A 190 14.94 -7.09 4.56
CA TYR A 190 15.95 -7.80 5.34
C TYR A 190 16.91 -6.78 5.97
N CYS A 191 17.21 -6.98 7.25
CA CYS A 191 18.13 -6.12 7.99
C CYS A 191 19.17 -6.95 8.72
N ASN A 192 20.44 -6.60 8.53
CA ASN A 192 21.56 -7.27 9.16
C ASN A 192 22.10 -6.38 10.29
N PRO A 193 22.10 -6.82 11.56
CA PRO A 193 22.71 -6.08 12.64
C PRO A 193 24.19 -5.83 12.40
N VAL A 194 24.62 -4.59 12.57
CA VAL A 194 26.02 -4.16 12.44
C VAL A 194 26.65 -3.99 13.83
N SER A 195 25.93 -3.33 14.72
CA SER A 195 26.41 -3.07 16.10
C SER A 195 25.22 -2.91 17.07
N GLY A 196 25.52 -2.90 18.36
CA GLY A 196 24.56 -2.70 19.43
C GLY A 196 24.21 -3.99 20.18
N THR A 197 23.48 -3.81 21.28
CA THR A 197 22.89 -4.89 22.08
C THR A 197 21.40 -4.61 22.18
N ILE A 198 20.56 -5.59 21.90
CA ILE A 198 19.11 -5.37 21.90
C ILE A 198 18.65 -4.87 23.27
N ASN A 199 18.05 -3.70 23.24
CA ASN A 199 17.38 -3.10 24.38
C ASN A 199 16.01 -2.58 23.94
N LEU A 200 14.95 -3.14 24.53
CA LEU A 200 13.58 -2.79 24.17
C LEU A 200 13.18 -1.47 24.81
N SER A 201 12.78 -0.48 24.01
CA SER A 201 12.34 0.85 24.49
C SER A 201 10.83 0.97 24.54
N VAL A 202 10.13 0.46 23.53
CA VAL A 202 8.66 0.57 23.37
C VAL A 202 7.93 -0.77 23.42
N HIS A 203 8.64 -1.88 23.33
CA HIS A 203 8.11 -3.24 23.36
C HIS A 203 8.37 -3.88 24.73
N ASP A 204 7.50 -4.78 25.18
CA ASP A 204 7.66 -5.49 26.47
C ASP A 204 8.30 -6.87 26.32
N LYS A 205 8.29 -7.43 25.13
CA LYS A 205 8.90 -8.73 24.81
C LYS A 205 9.49 -8.74 23.41
N MET A 206 10.48 -9.60 23.23
CA MET A 206 10.99 -10.02 21.92
C MET A 206 11.06 -11.54 21.85
N LEU A 207 11.02 -12.08 20.64
CA LEU A 207 11.14 -13.51 20.37
C LEU A 207 11.91 -13.73 19.08
N TRP A 208 12.79 -14.73 19.09
CA TRP A 208 13.37 -15.30 17.88
C TRP A 208 12.52 -16.48 17.44
N CYS A 209 11.68 -16.30 16.41
CA CYS A 209 10.81 -17.31 15.85
C CYS A 209 11.52 -18.14 14.78
N ASP A 210 11.36 -19.45 14.81
CA ASP A 210 11.85 -20.39 13.80
C ASP A 210 10.74 -21.03 12.97
N THR A 211 9.50 -20.96 13.46
CA THR A 211 8.31 -21.51 12.80
C THR A 211 7.08 -20.65 13.09
N ARG A 212 5.92 -21.09 12.58
CA ARG A 212 4.60 -20.51 12.88
C ARG A 212 4.26 -20.74 14.36
N GLU A 213 4.81 -19.96 15.26
CA GLU A 213 4.24 -19.88 16.57
C GLU A 213 2.84 -19.27 16.47
N ASP A 214 1.90 -19.79 17.26
CA ASP A 214 0.52 -19.27 17.31
C ASP A 214 0.50 -17.94 18.07
N LEU A 215 1.09 -16.91 17.43
CA LEU A 215 1.18 -15.57 17.95
C LEU A 215 -0.01 -14.73 17.50
N ALA A 216 -0.48 -13.86 18.37
CA ALA A 216 -1.49 -12.87 18.01
C ALA A 216 -0.84 -11.72 17.22
N TRP A 217 -0.89 -11.80 15.92
CA TRP A 217 -0.22 -10.86 15.01
C TRP A 217 -0.96 -9.55 14.81
N LEU A 218 -0.22 -8.46 14.70
CA LEU A 218 -0.73 -7.16 14.29
C LEU A 218 -0.85 -7.10 12.76
N GLY A 219 -2.06 -6.91 12.25
CA GLY A 219 -2.31 -6.74 10.80
C GLY A 219 -1.67 -7.84 9.96
N SER A 220 -0.93 -7.48 8.91
CA SER A 220 -0.30 -8.42 7.98
C SER A 220 1.01 -9.06 8.49
N ASN A 221 1.42 -8.84 9.74
CA ASN A 221 2.69 -9.40 10.25
C ASN A 221 2.71 -10.94 10.24
N GLY A 222 1.56 -11.61 10.38
CA GLY A 222 1.46 -13.06 10.25
C GLY A 222 1.79 -13.56 8.83
N GLU A 223 1.30 -12.87 7.80
CA GLU A 223 1.59 -13.19 6.40
C GLU A 223 3.07 -12.98 6.07
N ILE A 224 3.70 -11.96 6.67
CA ILE A 224 5.13 -11.71 6.55
C ILE A 224 5.93 -12.84 7.18
N ALA A 225 5.55 -13.29 8.39
CA ALA A 225 6.17 -14.42 9.06
C ALA A 225 6.08 -15.70 8.22
N ASP A 226 4.90 -15.99 7.63
CA ASP A 226 4.70 -17.10 6.71
C ASP A 226 5.62 -17.01 5.49
N LYS A 227 5.78 -15.83 4.92
CA LYS A 227 6.66 -15.61 3.76
C LYS A 227 8.13 -15.84 4.11
N ILE A 228 8.59 -15.36 5.27
CA ILE A 228 9.97 -15.57 5.73
C ILE A 228 10.21 -17.07 5.96
N THR A 229 9.29 -17.76 6.64
CA THR A 229 9.40 -19.21 6.89
C THR A 229 9.52 -19.98 5.58
N GLN A 230 8.70 -19.68 4.56
CA GLN A 230 8.82 -20.29 3.23
C GLN A 230 10.19 -20.07 2.58
N VAL A 231 10.80 -18.90 2.76
CA VAL A 231 12.12 -18.57 2.21
C VAL A 231 13.23 -19.32 2.97
N LEU A 232 13.11 -19.48 4.28
CA LEU A 232 14.06 -20.21 5.11
C LEU A 232 14.01 -21.72 4.83
N ASP A 233 12.82 -22.30 4.68
CA ASP A 233 12.60 -23.71 4.40
C ASP A 233 13.07 -24.12 2.99
N ALA A 234 13.23 -23.15 2.08
CA ALA A 234 13.67 -23.40 0.69
C ALA A 234 15.20 -23.37 0.51
N LYS A 235 15.97 -23.12 1.57
CA LYS A 235 17.45 -23.11 1.57
C LYS A 235 18.01 -24.50 1.87
#